data_977addc05727036bf5098beeac9a7b50
#
_entry.id   977addc05727036bf5098beeac9a7b50
#
_cell.length_a   1.000
_cell.length_b   1.000
_cell.length_c   1.000
_cell.angle_alpha   90.00
_cell.angle_beta   90.00
_cell.angle_gamma   90.00
#
_symmetry.space_group_name_H-M   'P 1'
#
loop_
_entity.id
_entity.type
_entity.pdbx_description
1 polymer ?
#
loop_
_entity_poly.entity_id
_entity_poly.type
_entity_poly.pdbx_seq_one_letter_code
_entity_poly.pdbx_strand_id
1 'polypeptide(L)'
;MKTNRRKSERGVTLIEMLVVITIIGLISGLVAVNVIRQGENAKRTAAKAQISSFMNALGIYKLDTGTYPATNQGLQALRVNPGELSNWAGPYMPKDVPMDPWGRPYEYKYPGDHGEDPDIISLGADGQPGGDGTNADIQSWTNK
;
A
#
# COMPACT_ATOMS: atom_id res chain seq x y z
N MET A 1 21.16 70.14 -11.28
CA MET A 1 22.22 69.08 -11.42
C MET A 1 21.71 67.81 -10.77
N LYS A 2 21.26 66.82 -11.53
CA LYS A 2 20.75 65.53 -10.99
C LYS A 2 21.90 64.55 -10.97
N THR A 3 22.38 64.18 -9.81
CA THR A 3 23.44 63.18 -9.61
C THR A 3 22.86 61.78 -9.77
N ASN A 4 23.17 61.15 -10.87
CA ASN A 4 22.75 59.79 -11.15
C ASN A 4 23.63 58.80 -10.35
N ARG A 5 23.12 58.33 -9.18
CA ARG A 5 23.77 57.23 -8.42
C ARG A 5 23.65 55.95 -9.23
N ARG A 6 24.73 55.53 -9.88
CA ARG A 6 24.86 54.19 -10.45
C ARG A 6 24.80 53.17 -9.30
N LYS A 7 23.71 52.35 -9.29
CA LYS A 7 23.66 51.18 -8.44
C LYS A 7 24.77 50.20 -8.91
N SER A 8 25.68 49.90 -8.00
CA SER A 8 26.71 48.87 -8.24
C SER A 8 25.98 47.52 -8.36
N GLU A 9 25.92 46.99 -9.57
CA GLU A 9 25.48 45.61 -9.79
C GLU A 9 26.63 44.67 -9.33
N ARG A 10 26.38 43.97 -8.24
CA ARG A 10 27.32 42.92 -7.75
C ARG A 10 27.13 41.70 -8.65
N GLY A 11 28.11 41.40 -9.45
CA GLY A 11 28.16 40.15 -10.22
C GLY A 11 28.37 38.95 -9.28
N VAL A 12 27.70 37.85 -9.57
CA VAL A 12 27.87 36.58 -8.84
C VAL A 12 29.20 35.96 -9.26
N THR A 13 30.01 35.51 -8.30
CA THR A 13 31.27 34.86 -8.58
C THR A 13 31.08 33.36 -8.96
N LEU A 14 32.00 32.81 -9.76
CA LEU A 14 31.98 31.41 -10.15
C LEU A 14 32.04 30.49 -8.95
N ILE A 15 32.83 30.84 -7.92
CA ILE A 15 32.94 30.09 -6.68
C ILE A 15 31.61 30.08 -5.89
N GLU A 16 30.88 31.17 -5.89
CA GLU A 16 29.58 31.30 -5.21
C GLU A 16 28.53 30.37 -5.84
N MET A 17 28.51 30.30 -7.19
CA MET A 17 27.66 29.34 -7.89
C MET A 17 28.08 27.89 -7.61
N LEU A 18 29.38 27.59 -7.57
CA LEU A 18 29.85 26.23 -7.29
C LEU A 18 29.45 25.78 -5.88
N VAL A 19 29.56 26.65 -4.88
CA VAL A 19 29.13 26.36 -3.51
C VAL A 19 27.63 26.12 -3.45
N VAL A 20 26.81 26.95 -4.12
CA VAL A 20 25.36 26.81 -4.13
C VAL A 20 24.93 25.48 -4.74
N ILE A 21 25.46 25.10 -5.91
CA ILE A 21 25.08 23.82 -6.54
C ILE A 21 25.55 22.61 -5.72
N THR A 22 26.69 22.72 -5.03
CA THR A 22 27.19 21.66 -4.14
C THR A 22 26.25 21.47 -2.94
N ILE A 23 25.80 22.56 -2.30
CA ILE A 23 24.85 22.51 -1.18
C ILE A 23 23.50 21.95 -1.64
N ILE A 24 22.98 22.40 -2.79
CA ILE A 24 21.72 21.89 -3.33
C ILE A 24 21.82 20.39 -3.61
N GLY A 25 22.94 19.94 -4.22
CA GLY A 25 23.18 18.53 -4.47
C GLY A 25 23.20 17.67 -3.21
N LEU A 26 23.86 18.17 -2.16
CA LEU A 26 23.93 17.48 -0.87
C LEU A 26 22.54 17.36 -0.20
N ILE A 27 21.79 18.45 -0.15
CA ILE A 27 20.44 18.48 0.46
C ILE A 27 19.49 17.59 -0.34
N SER A 28 19.53 17.66 -1.67
CA SER A 28 18.66 16.83 -2.53
C SER A 28 18.87 15.34 -2.29
N GLY A 29 20.09 14.88 -2.10
CA GLY A 29 20.40 13.49 -1.77
C GLY A 29 19.80 13.03 -0.44
N LEU A 30 19.84 13.86 0.60
CA LEU A 30 19.28 13.53 1.92
C LEU A 30 17.73 13.46 1.89
N VAL A 31 17.08 14.34 1.11
CA VAL A 31 15.62 14.39 1.01
C VAL A 31 15.08 13.19 0.24
N ALA A 32 15.73 12.76 -0.83
CA ALA A 32 15.28 11.68 -1.70
C ALA A 32 15.04 10.36 -0.94
N VAL A 33 15.93 9.98 -0.02
CA VAL A 33 15.81 8.75 0.78
C VAL A 33 14.55 8.75 1.66
N ASN A 34 14.23 9.89 2.28
CA ASN A 34 13.06 10.00 3.14
C ASN A 34 11.75 9.92 2.37
N VAL A 35 11.68 10.49 1.18
CA VAL A 35 10.50 10.46 0.31
C VAL A 35 10.18 9.03 -0.14
N ILE A 36 11.20 8.26 -0.52
CA ILE A 36 11.04 6.85 -0.92
C ILE A 36 10.49 6.02 0.23
N ARG A 37 11.06 6.16 1.43
CA ARG A 37 10.57 5.43 2.63
C ARG A 37 9.14 5.77 3.00
N GLN A 38 8.74 7.04 2.89
CA GLN A 38 7.36 7.47 3.16
C GLN A 38 6.39 6.88 2.13
N GLY A 39 6.78 6.79 0.86
CA GLY A 39 6.00 6.16 -0.19
C GLY A 39 5.73 4.68 0.10
N GLU A 40 6.75 3.91 0.50
CA GLU A 40 6.58 2.51 0.85
C GLU A 40 5.74 2.32 2.12
N ASN A 41 5.91 3.15 3.13
CA ASN A 41 5.06 3.11 4.33
C ASN A 41 3.59 3.40 4.01
N ALA A 42 3.31 4.34 3.10
CA ALA A 42 1.96 4.63 2.64
C ALA A 42 1.32 3.43 1.93
N LYS A 43 2.06 2.73 1.07
CA LYS A 43 1.62 1.50 0.42
C LYS A 43 1.31 0.40 1.44
N ARG A 44 2.17 0.19 2.42
CA ARG A 44 1.93 -0.79 3.50
C ARG A 44 0.66 -0.47 4.29
N THR A 45 0.45 0.80 4.61
CA THR A 45 -0.77 1.25 5.29
C THR A 45 -2.01 1.01 4.43
N ALA A 46 -1.94 1.26 3.14
CA ALA A 46 -3.03 0.99 2.20
C ALA A 46 -3.34 -0.50 2.10
N ALA A 47 -2.32 -1.37 2.04
CA ALA A 47 -2.50 -2.81 2.03
C ALA A 47 -3.17 -3.33 3.31
N LYS A 48 -2.76 -2.82 4.49
CA LYS A 48 -3.41 -3.15 5.78
C LYS A 48 -4.88 -2.76 5.80
N ALA A 49 -5.19 -1.54 5.37
CA ALA A 49 -6.57 -1.06 5.30
C ALA A 49 -7.42 -1.91 4.34
N GLN A 50 -6.84 -2.32 3.21
CA GLN A 50 -7.53 -3.18 2.25
C GLN A 50 -7.78 -4.58 2.80
N ILE A 51 -6.81 -5.21 3.47
CA ILE A 51 -7.00 -6.51 4.16
C ILE A 51 -8.10 -6.40 5.22
N SER A 52 -8.12 -5.32 6.01
CA SER A 52 -9.21 -5.10 6.98
C SER A 52 -10.58 -4.97 6.31
N SER A 53 -10.63 -4.31 5.16
CA SER A 53 -11.87 -4.21 4.37
C SER A 53 -12.33 -5.59 3.86
N PHE A 54 -11.41 -6.44 3.40
CA PHE A 54 -11.74 -7.81 3.01
C PHE A 54 -12.27 -8.62 4.20
N MET A 55 -11.61 -8.54 5.36
CA MET A 55 -12.06 -9.26 6.57
C MET A 55 -13.47 -8.85 6.98
N ASN A 56 -13.82 -7.56 6.91
CA ASN A 56 -15.17 -7.08 7.18
C ASN A 56 -16.19 -7.65 6.18
N ALA A 57 -15.86 -7.60 4.89
CA ALA A 57 -16.74 -8.15 3.84
C ALA A 57 -16.92 -9.67 3.97
N LEU A 58 -15.84 -10.40 4.31
CA LEU A 58 -15.86 -11.84 4.60
C LEU A 58 -16.72 -12.16 5.83
N GLY A 59 -16.67 -11.30 6.84
CA GLY A 59 -17.54 -11.44 8.02
C GLY A 59 -19.03 -11.37 7.66
N ILE A 60 -19.42 -10.41 6.81
CA ILE A 60 -20.80 -10.29 6.31
C ILE A 60 -21.16 -11.49 5.44
N TYR A 61 -20.28 -11.90 4.52
CA TYR A 61 -20.45 -13.10 3.72
C TYR A 61 -20.75 -14.34 4.59
N LYS A 62 -19.94 -14.54 5.68
CA LYS A 62 -20.12 -15.66 6.61
C LYS A 62 -21.47 -15.59 7.35
N LEU A 63 -21.95 -14.38 7.70
CA LEU A 63 -23.25 -14.22 8.34
C LEU A 63 -24.39 -14.69 7.44
N ASP A 64 -24.32 -14.40 6.14
CA ASP A 64 -25.35 -14.77 5.17
C ASP A 64 -25.26 -16.25 4.77
N THR A 65 -24.05 -16.76 4.50
CA THR A 65 -23.82 -18.08 3.92
C THR A 65 -23.50 -19.18 4.95
N GLY A 66 -23.18 -18.78 6.19
CA GLY A 66 -22.82 -19.69 7.29
C GLY A 66 -21.35 -20.06 7.36
N THR A 67 -20.54 -19.79 6.32
CA THR A 67 -19.12 -20.12 6.27
C THR A 67 -18.34 -19.09 5.45
N TYR A 68 -17.02 -19.11 5.53
CA TYR A 68 -16.17 -18.34 4.62
C TYR A 68 -16.04 -19.01 3.25
N PRO A 69 -15.71 -18.25 2.17
CA PRO A 69 -15.43 -18.85 0.88
C PRO A 69 -14.26 -19.85 0.96
N ALA A 70 -14.35 -20.95 0.25
CA ALA A 70 -13.22 -21.89 0.14
C ALA A 70 -12.02 -21.23 -0.57
N THR A 71 -10.82 -21.74 -0.35
CA THR A 71 -9.57 -21.20 -0.95
C THR A 71 -9.66 -21.06 -2.48
N ASN A 72 -10.26 -22.05 -3.15
CA ASN A 72 -10.42 -22.03 -4.61
C ASN A 72 -11.45 -21.00 -5.11
N GLN A 73 -12.37 -20.56 -4.26
CA GLN A 73 -13.32 -19.49 -4.57
C GLN A 73 -12.69 -18.10 -4.36
N GLY A 74 -11.79 -18.01 -3.38
CA GLY A 74 -11.00 -16.82 -3.10
C GLY A 74 -11.83 -15.59 -2.75
N LEU A 75 -11.20 -14.44 -2.79
CA LEU A 75 -11.83 -13.14 -2.54
C LEU A 75 -12.86 -12.76 -3.62
N GLN A 76 -12.85 -13.40 -4.80
CA GLN A 76 -13.82 -13.15 -5.86
C GLN A 76 -15.25 -13.51 -5.43
N ALA A 77 -15.43 -14.45 -4.49
CA ALA A 77 -16.70 -14.79 -3.90
C ALA A 77 -17.41 -13.60 -3.21
N LEU A 78 -16.66 -12.54 -2.87
CA LEU A 78 -17.21 -11.28 -2.35
C LEU A 78 -17.92 -10.45 -3.44
N ARG A 79 -17.68 -10.74 -4.72
CA ARG A 79 -18.23 -10.00 -5.85
C ARG A 79 -19.23 -10.80 -6.66
N VAL A 80 -18.95 -12.08 -6.83
CA VAL A 80 -19.76 -12.98 -7.67
C VAL A 80 -20.14 -14.18 -6.81
N ASN A 81 -21.38 -14.60 -6.91
CA ASN A 81 -21.87 -15.81 -6.23
C ASN A 81 -21.05 -17.04 -6.70
N PRO A 82 -20.30 -17.70 -5.81
CA PRO A 82 -19.31 -18.69 -6.22
C PRO A 82 -19.88 -20.08 -6.53
N GLY A 83 -21.17 -20.25 -6.57
CA GLY A 83 -21.78 -21.56 -6.81
C GLY A 83 -23.28 -21.57 -6.63
N GLU A 84 -23.95 -20.49 -7.05
CA GLU A 84 -25.41 -20.35 -6.95
C GLU A 84 -25.94 -20.56 -5.52
N LEU A 85 -25.20 -20.08 -4.52
CA LEU A 85 -25.63 -20.14 -3.13
C LEU A 85 -26.93 -19.35 -2.97
N SER A 86 -27.99 -20.00 -2.50
CA SER A 86 -29.34 -19.40 -2.37
C SER A 86 -29.39 -18.28 -1.33
N ASN A 87 -28.51 -18.30 -0.36
CA ASN A 87 -28.38 -17.30 0.72
C ASN A 87 -27.24 -16.30 0.51
N TRP A 88 -26.60 -16.29 -0.67
CA TRP A 88 -25.64 -15.26 -1.02
C TRP A 88 -26.38 -13.95 -1.31
N ALA A 89 -26.17 -12.94 -0.45
CA ALA A 89 -26.84 -11.64 -0.53
C ALA A 89 -25.95 -10.52 -1.12
N GLY A 90 -24.76 -10.87 -1.65
CA GLY A 90 -23.81 -9.91 -2.20
C GLY A 90 -24.30 -9.12 -3.42
N PRO A 91 -23.45 -8.26 -4.01
CA PRO A 91 -22.00 -8.19 -3.76
C PRO A 91 -21.64 -7.53 -2.42
N TYR A 92 -20.65 -8.08 -1.74
CA TYR A 92 -20.17 -7.60 -0.43
C TYR A 92 -19.09 -6.54 -0.55
N MET A 93 -18.62 -6.28 -1.76
CA MET A 93 -17.69 -5.19 -2.09
C MET A 93 -18.25 -4.32 -3.22
N PRO A 94 -18.09 -3.00 -3.14
CA PRO A 94 -18.64 -2.08 -4.14
C PRO A 94 -17.93 -2.16 -5.50
N LYS A 95 -16.67 -2.63 -5.51
CA LYS A 95 -15.83 -2.78 -6.70
C LYS A 95 -15.20 -4.15 -6.74
N ASP A 96 -14.60 -4.49 -7.86
CA ASP A 96 -13.83 -5.72 -8.02
C ASP A 96 -12.67 -5.79 -7.03
N VAL A 97 -12.22 -7.00 -6.71
CA VAL A 97 -11.10 -7.23 -5.80
C VAL A 97 -9.86 -6.56 -6.35
N PRO A 98 -9.34 -5.52 -5.67
CA PRO A 98 -8.18 -4.80 -6.17
C PRO A 98 -6.90 -5.61 -5.99
N MET A 99 -5.88 -5.28 -6.77
CA MET A 99 -4.52 -5.68 -6.52
C MET A 99 -3.96 -4.94 -5.28
N ASP A 100 -2.89 -5.47 -4.72
CA ASP A 100 -2.16 -4.79 -3.67
C ASP A 100 -1.45 -3.52 -4.22
N PRO A 101 -0.93 -2.63 -3.38
CA PRO A 101 -0.26 -1.40 -3.81
C PRO A 101 1.01 -1.60 -4.65
N TRP A 102 1.50 -2.82 -4.77
CA TRP A 102 2.63 -3.20 -5.63
C TRP A 102 2.18 -3.91 -6.91
N GLY A 103 0.85 -4.02 -7.14
CA GLY A 103 0.25 -4.57 -8.37
C GLY A 103 0.15 -6.09 -8.39
N ARG A 104 0.16 -6.75 -7.24
CA ARG A 104 0.01 -8.21 -7.10
C ARG A 104 -1.33 -8.57 -6.47
N PRO A 105 -1.88 -9.77 -6.75
CA PRO A 105 -3.08 -10.24 -6.08
C PRO A 105 -2.78 -10.52 -4.60
N TYR A 106 -3.78 -10.33 -3.73
CA TYR A 106 -3.76 -10.82 -2.37
C TYR A 106 -3.91 -12.33 -2.37
N GLU A 107 -3.09 -13.01 -1.57
CA GLU A 107 -3.26 -14.44 -1.32
C GLU A 107 -4.36 -14.65 -0.29
N TYR A 108 -5.19 -15.66 -0.50
CA TYR A 108 -6.31 -16.01 0.37
C TYR A 108 -6.31 -17.50 0.65
N LYS A 109 -6.49 -17.86 1.92
CA LYS A 109 -6.59 -19.25 2.35
C LYS A 109 -7.68 -19.41 3.41
N TYR A 110 -8.58 -20.38 3.18
CA TYR A 110 -9.53 -20.84 4.17
C TYR A 110 -9.76 -22.35 4.07
N PRO A 111 -9.68 -23.09 5.20
CA PRO A 111 -9.34 -22.62 6.56
C PRO A 111 -7.95 -21.99 6.64
N GLY A 112 -7.80 -20.96 7.50
CA GLY A 112 -6.51 -20.33 7.76
C GLY A 112 -5.58 -21.22 8.56
N ASP A 113 -4.28 -20.98 8.46
CA ASP A 113 -3.27 -21.69 9.27
C ASP A 113 -3.09 -20.98 10.65
N HIS A 114 -3.57 -19.73 10.79
CA HIS A 114 -3.31 -18.87 11.93
C HIS A 114 -4.56 -18.63 12.81
N GLY A 115 -5.63 -19.39 12.63
CA GLY A 115 -6.84 -19.30 13.42
C GLY A 115 -8.09 -19.80 12.70
N GLU A 116 -9.26 -19.46 13.26
CA GLU A 116 -10.56 -19.83 12.67
C GLU A 116 -10.96 -18.94 11.49
N ASP A 117 -10.34 -17.77 11.38
CA ASP A 117 -10.58 -16.80 10.32
C ASP A 117 -9.73 -17.12 9.08
N PRO A 118 -10.09 -16.61 7.89
CA PRO A 118 -9.26 -16.76 6.72
C PRO A 118 -7.93 -16.01 6.84
N ASP A 119 -6.88 -16.59 6.28
CA ASP A 119 -5.60 -15.92 6.10
C ASP A 119 -5.61 -15.11 4.80
N ILE A 120 -5.23 -13.84 4.90
CA ILE A 120 -5.04 -12.94 3.75
C ILE A 120 -3.65 -12.33 3.84
N ILE A 121 -2.90 -12.38 2.73
CA ILE A 121 -1.51 -11.91 2.68
C ILE A 121 -1.31 -11.02 1.46
N SER A 122 -0.58 -9.91 1.65
CA SER A 122 0.15 -9.22 0.58
C SER A 122 1.65 -9.42 0.82
N LEU A 123 2.36 -9.85 -0.21
CA LEU A 123 3.80 -10.17 -0.15
C LEU A 123 4.71 -8.92 -0.13
N GLY A 124 4.16 -7.75 0.19
CA GLY A 124 4.95 -6.54 0.37
C GLY A 124 5.68 -6.06 -0.88
N ALA A 125 6.76 -5.31 -0.71
CA ALA A 125 7.45 -4.65 -1.81
C ALA A 125 8.22 -5.63 -2.72
N ASP A 126 8.82 -6.68 -2.17
CA ASP A 126 9.64 -7.64 -2.94
C ASP A 126 8.83 -8.79 -3.58
N GLY A 127 7.59 -9.04 -3.11
CA GLY A 127 6.75 -10.13 -3.62
C GLY A 127 7.25 -11.52 -3.25
N GLN A 128 8.00 -11.63 -2.16
CA GLN A 128 8.53 -12.88 -1.63
C GLN A 128 7.94 -13.14 -0.25
N PRO A 129 7.61 -14.37 0.11
CA PRO A 129 7.16 -14.70 1.46
C PRO A 129 8.19 -14.34 2.53
N GLY A 130 7.76 -13.63 3.59
CA GLY A 130 8.61 -13.21 4.70
C GLY A 130 9.13 -11.78 4.56
N GLY A 131 10.45 -11.59 4.69
CA GLY A 131 11.11 -10.27 4.60
C GLY A 131 11.02 -9.42 5.86
N ASP A 132 11.76 -8.29 5.83
CA ASP A 132 11.87 -7.34 6.92
C ASP A 132 11.56 -5.91 6.47
N GLY A 133 11.11 -5.07 7.40
CA GLY A 133 10.88 -3.65 7.17
C GLY A 133 9.88 -3.38 6.04
N THR A 134 10.31 -2.76 4.95
CA THR A 134 9.46 -2.47 3.78
C THR A 134 9.10 -3.70 2.97
N ASN A 135 9.91 -4.77 3.06
CA ASN A 135 9.71 -6.04 2.35
C ASN A 135 8.85 -7.03 3.16
N ALA A 136 8.62 -6.76 4.45
CA ALA A 136 7.83 -7.68 5.26
C ALA A 136 6.40 -7.83 4.73
N ASP A 137 5.89 -9.05 4.73
CA ASP A 137 4.50 -9.36 4.39
C ASP A 137 3.51 -8.55 5.21
N ILE A 138 2.34 -8.29 4.64
CA ILE A 138 1.19 -7.72 5.34
C ILE A 138 0.13 -8.82 5.47
N GLN A 139 -0.19 -9.18 6.70
CA GLN A 139 -0.95 -10.37 7.04
C GLN A 139 -2.19 -10.02 7.86
N SER A 140 -3.31 -10.74 7.67
CA SER A 140 -4.56 -10.49 8.36
C SER A 140 -4.51 -10.80 9.86
N TRP A 141 -3.69 -11.75 10.30
CA TRP A 141 -3.62 -12.23 11.69
C TRP A 141 -2.65 -11.44 12.59
N THR A 142 -1.75 -10.64 12.04
CA THR A 142 -0.79 -9.82 12.81
C THR A 142 -1.36 -8.50 13.33
N ASN A 143 -2.59 -8.17 12.99
CA ASN A 143 -3.26 -6.91 13.35
C ASN A 143 -4.32 -7.08 14.46
N LYS A 144 -4.20 -8.11 15.30
CA LYS A 144 -5.06 -8.29 16.48
C LYS A 144 -4.51 -7.60 17.70
#